data_c9f4c8da7632a97cccf4febd6b6445d5
#
_entry.id   c9f4c8da7632a97cccf4febd6b6445d5
#
_cell.length_a   1.000
_cell.length_b   1.000
_cell.length_c   1.000
_cell.angle_alpha   90.00
_cell.angle_beta   90.00
_cell.angle_gamma   90.00
#
_symmetry.space_group_name_H-M   'P 1'
#
loop_
_entity.id
_entity.type
_entity.pdbx_description
1 polymer ?
#
loop_
_entity_poly.entity_id
_entity_poly.type
_entity_poly.pdbx_seq_one_letter_code
_entity_poly.pdbx_strand_id
1 'polypeptide(L)'
;MFGKTDSITDAYGCPQYFPDYREYFSSNPDDRWTDRIYPDGTWEANLFQFYYRVYPKLAAALPKPFALKDGIREDETPTHTALREAFINALVHCDYSVDSNITIELHKDCYIFSNPGSLLLSIAQYYQGGNSVCRNKALQTMFMLIGSAEKAGSGADKIMQGWKKANYRNPRIEEITHPDKVVLTWPLVSLLSDEVISYLNSLFGEAITSIETNKLLTLATFCSEGE
;
A
#
# COMPACT_ATOMS: atom_id res chain seq x y z
N MET A 1 -2.68 9.29 -19.43
CA MET A 1 -3.06 8.75 -18.11
C MET A 1 -3.48 9.84 -17.09
N PHE A 2 -3.15 11.12 -17.28
CA PHE A 2 -3.65 12.26 -16.47
C PHE A 2 -4.63 13.15 -17.25
N GLY A 3 -4.97 12.76 -18.46
CA GLY A 3 -5.91 13.48 -19.34
C GLY A 3 -7.37 13.10 -19.12
N LYS A 4 -8.19 13.39 -20.14
CA LYS A 4 -9.60 12.96 -20.16
C LYS A 4 -9.70 11.44 -20.39
N THR A 5 -10.72 10.83 -19.83
CA THR A 5 -10.97 9.39 -19.95
C THR A 5 -11.04 8.95 -21.39
N ASP A 6 -11.78 9.66 -22.24
CA ASP A 6 -11.91 9.33 -23.67
C ASP A 6 -10.57 9.34 -24.42
N SER A 7 -9.65 10.25 -24.04
CA SER A 7 -8.30 10.29 -24.63
C SER A 7 -7.39 9.16 -24.11
N ILE A 8 -7.68 8.60 -22.94
CA ILE A 8 -6.93 7.47 -22.40
C ILE A 8 -7.41 6.17 -23.05
N THR A 9 -8.71 6.02 -23.21
CA THR A 9 -9.37 4.79 -23.73
C THR A 9 -9.54 4.80 -25.25
N ASP A 10 -9.00 5.82 -25.95
CA ASP A 10 -8.93 5.85 -27.40
C ASP A 10 -8.21 4.63 -27.98
N ALA A 11 -8.54 4.24 -29.21
CA ALA A 11 -7.98 3.07 -29.87
C ALA A 11 -6.44 3.10 -30.01
N TYR A 12 -5.84 4.29 -30.04
CA TYR A 12 -4.38 4.50 -30.06
C TYR A 12 -3.79 4.74 -28.66
N GLY A 13 -4.63 4.76 -27.63
CA GLY A 13 -4.24 4.92 -26.22
C GLY A 13 -4.18 3.59 -25.49
N CYS A 14 -4.94 3.49 -24.42
CA CYS A 14 -5.08 2.30 -23.58
C CYS A 14 -6.56 1.89 -23.53
N PRO A 15 -7.11 1.25 -24.57
CA PRO A 15 -8.55 0.96 -24.67
C PRO A 15 -9.04 0.05 -23.53
N GLN A 16 -8.17 -0.76 -22.95
CA GLN A 16 -8.48 -1.66 -21.82
C GLN A 16 -8.24 -1.01 -20.45
N TYR A 17 -7.94 0.29 -20.42
CA TYR A 17 -7.69 0.99 -19.16
C TYR A 17 -8.91 0.98 -18.24
N PHE A 18 -8.77 0.34 -17.08
CA PHE A 18 -9.83 0.24 -16.08
C PHE A 18 -9.23 0.16 -14.67
N PRO A 19 -9.04 1.30 -13.99
CA PRO A 19 -8.63 1.30 -12.59
C PRO A 19 -9.83 0.96 -11.70
N ASP A 20 -9.64 0.04 -10.77
CA ASP A 20 -10.70 -0.50 -9.91
C ASP A 20 -10.24 -0.54 -8.45
N TYR A 21 -10.94 0.18 -7.59
CA TYR A 21 -10.74 0.13 -6.14
C TYR A 21 -11.97 -0.50 -5.49
N ARG A 22 -11.75 -1.37 -4.51
CA ARG A 22 -12.80 -2.12 -3.79
C ARG A 22 -12.52 -2.18 -2.30
N GLU A 23 -13.57 -2.05 -1.48
CA GLU A 23 -13.54 -2.28 -0.03
C GLU A 23 -14.30 -3.56 0.33
N TYR A 24 -13.75 -4.31 1.30
CA TYR A 24 -14.33 -5.57 1.78
C TYR A 24 -14.46 -5.56 3.31
N PHE A 25 -15.44 -4.81 3.82
CA PHE A 25 -15.70 -4.68 5.26
C PHE A 25 -16.98 -5.41 5.72
N SER A 26 -17.83 -5.83 4.80
CA SER A 26 -19.03 -6.57 5.15
C SER A 26 -18.68 -7.95 5.70
N SER A 27 -19.52 -8.39 6.67
CA SER A 27 -19.51 -9.77 7.16
C SER A 27 -20.50 -10.65 6.42
N ASN A 28 -21.34 -10.06 5.56
CA ASN A 28 -22.29 -10.77 4.74
C ASN A 28 -21.59 -11.34 3.50
N PRO A 29 -21.58 -12.66 3.31
CA PRO A 29 -20.93 -13.31 2.17
C PRO A 29 -21.56 -12.97 0.81
N ASP A 30 -22.80 -12.45 0.80
CA ASP A 30 -23.50 -12.06 -0.43
C ASP A 30 -23.05 -10.67 -0.93
N ASP A 31 -22.41 -9.88 -0.08
CA ASP A 31 -21.89 -8.56 -0.47
C ASP A 31 -20.58 -8.73 -1.25
N ARG A 32 -20.58 -8.31 -2.50
CA ARG A 32 -19.37 -8.35 -3.35
C ARG A 32 -18.28 -7.38 -2.88
N TRP A 33 -18.66 -6.20 -2.40
CA TRP A 33 -17.82 -5.13 -1.86
C TRP A 33 -18.67 -4.18 -1.02
N THR A 34 -18.06 -3.53 -0.06
CA THR A 34 -18.72 -2.49 0.76
C THR A 34 -18.74 -1.14 0.05
N ASP A 35 -17.66 -0.85 -0.68
CA ASP A 35 -17.51 0.36 -1.51
C ASP A 35 -16.63 0.08 -2.73
N ARG A 36 -16.78 0.87 -3.78
CA ARG A 36 -16.05 0.71 -5.04
C ARG A 36 -15.86 2.04 -5.76
N ILE A 37 -14.66 2.26 -6.32
CA ILE A 37 -14.35 3.39 -7.21
C ILE A 37 -13.81 2.82 -8.52
N TYR A 38 -14.55 3.05 -9.60
CA TYR A 38 -14.23 2.57 -10.95
C TYR A 38 -14.72 3.57 -12.01
N PRO A 39 -14.35 3.42 -13.29
CA PRO A 39 -14.85 4.25 -14.38
C PRO A 39 -16.35 4.02 -14.60
N ASP A 40 -17.20 4.76 -13.90
CA ASP A 40 -18.65 4.70 -13.95
C ASP A 40 -19.30 5.80 -14.82
N GLY A 41 -18.44 6.63 -15.44
CA GLY A 41 -18.87 7.76 -16.29
C GLY A 41 -19.25 9.03 -15.52
N THR A 42 -19.22 9.02 -14.19
CA THR A 42 -19.57 10.20 -13.36
C THR A 42 -18.37 11.12 -13.11
N TRP A 43 -17.15 10.69 -13.44
CA TRP A 43 -15.91 11.40 -13.20
C TRP A 43 -14.88 11.09 -14.28
N GLU A 44 -13.86 11.95 -14.42
CA GLU A 44 -12.72 11.66 -15.29
C GLU A 44 -11.84 10.58 -14.68
N ALA A 45 -12.01 9.35 -15.14
CA ALA A 45 -11.38 8.16 -14.58
C ALA A 45 -9.88 8.06 -14.95
N ASN A 46 -9.14 9.17 -14.83
CA ASN A 46 -7.69 9.18 -15.01
C ASN A 46 -6.96 8.85 -13.70
N LEU A 47 -5.66 8.54 -13.79
CA LEU A 47 -4.86 8.13 -12.63
C LEU A 47 -4.70 9.24 -11.58
N PHE A 48 -4.75 10.51 -12.00
CA PHE A 48 -4.70 11.64 -11.07
C PHE A 48 -5.94 11.65 -10.17
N GLN A 49 -7.13 11.63 -10.76
CA GLN A 49 -8.37 11.60 -9.99
C GLN A 49 -8.57 10.28 -9.22
N PHE A 50 -8.17 9.15 -9.81
CA PHE A 50 -8.19 7.87 -9.13
C PHE A 50 -7.34 7.89 -7.87
N TYR A 51 -6.11 8.42 -7.95
CA TYR A 51 -5.22 8.57 -6.79
C TYR A 51 -5.87 9.42 -5.69
N TYR A 52 -6.38 10.61 -6.00
CA TYR A 52 -6.98 11.49 -5.01
C TYR A 52 -8.31 10.98 -4.42
N ARG A 53 -9.01 10.10 -5.11
CA ARG A 53 -10.23 9.45 -4.59
C ARG A 53 -9.92 8.26 -3.71
N VAL A 54 -8.90 7.49 -4.04
CA VAL A 54 -8.58 6.21 -3.39
C VAL A 54 -7.64 6.39 -2.20
N TYR A 55 -6.58 7.20 -2.32
CA TYR A 55 -5.59 7.35 -1.27
C TYR A 55 -6.18 7.75 0.10
N PRO A 56 -7.10 8.72 0.20
CA PRO A 56 -7.71 9.07 1.50
C PRO A 56 -8.43 7.89 2.17
N LYS A 57 -9.06 7.00 1.40
CA LYS A 57 -9.73 5.80 1.91
C LYS A 57 -8.71 4.79 2.45
N LEU A 58 -7.65 4.52 1.69
CA LEU A 58 -6.55 3.67 2.14
C LEU A 58 -5.90 4.23 3.42
N ALA A 59 -5.61 5.52 3.45
CA ALA A 59 -4.96 6.19 4.59
C ALA A 59 -5.85 6.20 5.84
N ALA A 60 -7.17 6.25 5.69
CA ALA A 60 -8.12 6.24 6.80
C ALA A 60 -8.12 4.91 7.58
N ALA A 61 -7.72 3.80 6.95
CA ALA A 61 -7.60 2.50 7.60
C ALA A 61 -6.34 2.36 8.47
N LEU A 62 -5.37 3.29 8.35
CA LEU A 62 -4.17 3.30 9.18
C LEU A 62 -4.43 4.03 10.51
N PRO A 63 -3.87 3.53 11.62
CA PRO A 63 -3.91 4.24 12.90
C PRO A 63 -3.24 5.62 12.78
N LYS A 64 -3.88 6.63 13.32
CA LYS A 64 -3.34 7.99 13.46
C LYS A 64 -2.97 8.22 14.92
N PRO A 65 -1.75 7.90 15.34
CA PRO A 65 -1.33 8.18 16.70
C PRO A 65 -1.36 9.71 16.92
N PHE A 66 -1.73 10.11 18.14
CA PHE A 66 -1.65 11.50 18.52
C PHE A 66 -0.16 11.85 18.73
N ALA A 67 0.44 12.48 17.75
CA ALA A 67 1.81 12.97 17.84
C ALA A 67 1.84 14.49 17.56
N LEU A 68 2.53 15.22 18.43
CA LEU A 68 2.81 16.64 18.26
C LEU A 68 4.29 16.82 17.91
N LYS A 69 4.57 17.47 16.80
CA LYS A 69 5.91 17.92 16.43
C LYS A 69 5.91 19.44 16.42
N ASP A 70 6.74 20.05 17.25
CA ASP A 70 6.80 21.50 17.41
C ASP A 70 5.44 22.16 17.71
N GLY A 71 4.57 21.44 18.46
CA GLY A 71 3.22 21.90 18.80
C GLY A 71 2.18 21.75 17.68
N ILE A 72 2.57 21.21 16.53
CA ILE A 72 1.69 20.94 15.39
C ILE A 72 1.40 19.43 15.34
N ARG A 73 0.14 19.07 15.12
CA ARG A 73 -0.27 17.68 14.97
C ARG A 73 0.32 17.09 13.69
N GLU A 74 1.06 16.00 13.83
CA GLU A 74 1.58 15.25 12.71
C GLU A 74 0.60 14.12 12.35
N ASP A 75 -0.20 14.34 11.30
CA ASP A 75 -1.21 13.38 10.85
C ASP A 75 -0.61 12.32 9.90
N GLU A 76 0.59 12.53 9.37
CA GLU A 76 1.26 11.64 8.44
C GLU A 76 2.41 10.89 9.11
N THR A 77 2.22 9.59 9.32
CA THR A 77 3.24 8.71 9.91
C THR A 77 4.13 8.10 8.81
N PRO A 78 5.30 7.51 9.15
CA PRO A 78 6.10 6.73 8.19
C PRO A 78 5.30 5.63 7.49
N THR A 79 4.27 5.08 8.15
CA THR A 79 3.36 4.08 7.58
C THR A 79 2.46 4.67 6.49
N HIS A 80 1.97 5.91 6.68
CA HIS A 80 1.22 6.62 5.64
C HIS A 80 2.09 6.93 4.42
N THR A 81 3.34 7.36 4.65
CA THR A 81 4.32 7.58 3.56
C THR A 81 4.60 6.28 2.80
N ALA A 82 4.78 5.18 3.52
CA ALA A 82 4.99 3.86 2.92
C ALA A 82 3.79 3.39 2.09
N LEU A 83 2.56 3.58 2.60
CA LEU A 83 1.33 3.25 1.89
C LEU A 83 1.17 4.09 0.61
N ARG A 84 1.45 5.39 0.69
CA ARG A 84 1.43 6.28 -0.47
C ARG A 84 2.40 5.80 -1.56
N GLU A 85 3.62 5.48 -1.16
CA GLU A 85 4.65 4.97 -2.07
C GLU A 85 4.23 3.65 -2.73
N ALA A 86 3.67 2.70 -1.98
CA ALA A 86 3.20 1.43 -2.53
C ALA A 86 2.05 1.61 -3.52
N PHE A 87 1.10 2.49 -3.21
CA PHE A 87 0.00 2.78 -4.10
C PHE A 87 0.48 3.43 -5.41
N ILE A 88 1.37 4.42 -5.34
CA ILE A 88 1.94 5.04 -6.53
C ILE A 88 2.75 4.03 -7.32
N ASN A 89 3.54 3.17 -6.68
CA ASN A 89 4.31 2.13 -7.34
C ASN A 89 3.38 1.16 -8.10
N ALA A 90 2.25 0.77 -7.53
CA ALA A 90 1.26 -0.03 -8.25
C ALA A 90 0.78 0.67 -9.52
N LEU A 91 0.49 1.98 -9.47
CA LEU A 91 0.06 2.77 -10.62
C LEU A 91 1.17 2.94 -11.67
N VAL A 92 2.39 3.22 -11.22
CA VAL A 92 3.55 3.52 -12.12
C VAL A 92 4.12 2.26 -12.76
N HIS A 93 4.06 1.12 -12.09
CA HIS A 93 4.61 -0.14 -12.61
C HIS A 93 3.58 -1.02 -13.32
N CYS A 94 2.30 -0.63 -13.35
CA CYS A 94 1.26 -1.31 -14.11
C CYS A 94 1.57 -1.32 -15.61
N ASP A 95 1.34 -2.44 -16.26
CA ASP A 95 1.37 -2.55 -17.72
C ASP A 95 -0.03 -2.23 -18.27
N TYR A 96 -0.18 -1.03 -18.79
CA TYR A 96 -1.44 -0.55 -19.35
C TYR A 96 -1.69 -1.01 -20.80
N SER A 97 -0.78 -1.79 -21.36
CA SER A 97 -0.90 -2.33 -22.74
C SER A 97 -1.59 -3.70 -22.77
N VAL A 98 -1.73 -4.36 -21.63
CA VAL A 98 -2.35 -5.69 -21.53
C VAL A 98 -3.84 -5.59 -21.17
N ASP A 99 -4.61 -6.59 -21.59
CA ASP A 99 -6.04 -6.68 -21.28
C ASP A 99 -6.25 -7.23 -19.85
N SER A 100 -5.97 -6.40 -18.88
CA SER A 100 -6.16 -6.70 -17.46
C SER A 100 -6.28 -5.42 -16.66
N ASN A 101 -7.01 -5.46 -15.54
CA ASN A 101 -7.31 -4.29 -14.73
C ASN A 101 -6.31 -4.13 -13.59
N ILE A 102 -5.89 -2.88 -13.33
CA ILE A 102 -5.26 -2.56 -12.07
C ILE A 102 -6.33 -2.56 -10.97
N THR A 103 -6.12 -3.35 -9.93
CA THR A 103 -7.06 -3.50 -8.82
C THR A 103 -6.39 -3.16 -7.50
N ILE A 104 -7.03 -2.30 -6.73
CA ILE A 104 -6.61 -1.91 -5.39
C ILE A 104 -7.71 -2.35 -4.43
N GLU A 105 -7.39 -3.19 -3.46
CA GLU A 105 -8.37 -3.71 -2.51
C GLU A 105 -7.99 -3.32 -1.09
N LEU A 106 -9.00 -2.94 -0.32
CA LEU A 106 -8.91 -2.68 1.11
C LEU A 106 -9.78 -3.69 1.86
N HIS A 107 -9.13 -4.55 2.62
CA HIS A 107 -9.73 -5.52 3.53
C HIS A 107 -9.58 -5.06 4.98
N LYS A 108 -10.27 -5.71 5.91
CA LYS A 108 -10.17 -5.42 7.35
C LYS A 108 -8.75 -5.58 7.89
N ASP A 109 -7.98 -6.51 7.32
CA ASP A 109 -6.68 -6.97 7.80
C ASP A 109 -5.54 -6.79 6.81
N CYS A 110 -5.81 -6.29 5.59
CA CYS A 110 -4.77 -6.07 4.59
C CYS A 110 -5.19 -5.11 3.47
N TYR A 111 -4.17 -4.57 2.79
CA TYR A 111 -4.30 -4.00 1.44
C TYR A 111 -3.80 -5.02 0.42
N ILE A 112 -4.43 -5.06 -0.75
CA ILE A 112 -3.97 -5.83 -1.90
C ILE A 112 -3.84 -4.90 -3.10
N PHE A 113 -2.64 -4.79 -3.64
CA PHE A 113 -2.34 -4.05 -4.86
C PHE A 113 -2.04 -5.06 -5.95
N SER A 114 -2.91 -5.14 -6.95
CA SER A 114 -2.75 -6.06 -8.09
C SER A 114 -2.62 -5.25 -9.36
N ASN A 115 -1.44 -5.28 -9.96
CA ASN A 115 -1.17 -4.58 -11.20
C ASN A 115 -0.77 -5.54 -12.32
N PRO A 116 -1.37 -5.39 -13.52
CA PRO A 116 -1.03 -6.15 -14.71
C PRO A 116 0.45 -6.04 -15.09
N GLY A 117 0.96 -7.10 -15.71
CA GLY A 117 2.34 -7.23 -16.16
C GLY A 117 3.24 -7.97 -15.19
N SER A 118 4.46 -8.26 -15.62
CA SER A 118 5.48 -8.97 -14.86
C SER A 118 6.33 -8.02 -14.02
N LEU A 119 7.01 -8.56 -13.00
CA LEU A 119 8.07 -7.83 -12.29
C LEU A 119 9.24 -7.54 -13.25
N LEU A 120 9.77 -6.32 -13.17
CA LEU A 120 10.99 -5.93 -13.89
C LEU A 120 12.27 -6.24 -13.11
N LEU A 121 12.13 -6.72 -11.89
CA LEU A 121 13.17 -7.17 -10.98
C LEU A 121 12.81 -8.58 -10.48
N SER A 122 13.79 -9.36 -10.07
CA SER A 122 13.46 -10.59 -9.35
C SER A 122 12.88 -10.28 -7.97
N ILE A 123 12.09 -11.19 -7.42
CA ILE A 123 11.53 -11.06 -6.06
C ILE A 123 12.66 -10.85 -5.03
N ALA A 124 13.80 -11.52 -5.20
CA ALA A 124 14.97 -11.33 -4.33
C ALA A 124 15.52 -9.89 -4.39
N GLN A 125 15.64 -9.33 -5.60
CA GLN A 125 16.07 -7.93 -5.78
C GLN A 125 15.07 -6.92 -5.21
N TYR A 126 13.77 -7.20 -5.30
CA TYR A 126 12.73 -6.38 -4.68
C TYR A 126 12.92 -6.27 -3.17
N TYR A 127 13.13 -7.40 -2.47
CA TYR A 127 13.34 -7.42 -1.02
C TYR A 127 14.72 -6.89 -0.61
N GLN A 128 15.72 -6.98 -1.47
CA GLN A 128 17.06 -6.44 -1.23
C GLN A 128 17.08 -4.91 -1.24
N GLY A 129 16.13 -4.28 -1.98
CA GLY A 129 16.09 -2.84 -2.16
C GLY A 129 17.25 -2.30 -3.02
N GLY A 130 17.35 -0.97 -3.11
CA GLY A 130 18.45 -0.29 -3.81
C GLY A 130 18.38 -0.31 -5.34
N ASN A 131 17.59 -1.19 -5.94
CA ASN A 131 17.36 -1.27 -7.38
C ASN A 131 15.93 -0.83 -7.73
N SER A 132 15.78 -0.02 -8.76
CA SER A 132 14.48 0.40 -9.26
C SER A 132 14.49 0.45 -10.77
N VAL A 133 13.56 -0.28 -11.40
CA VAL A 133 13.32 -0.22 -12.84
C VAL A 133 11.89 0.26 -13.04
N CYS A 134 11.72 1.51 -13.46
CA CYS A 134 10.41 2.10 -13.66
C CYS A 134 9.84 1.71 -15.03
N ARG A 135 8.63 1.12 -15.06
CA ARG A 135 7.92 0.80 -16.31
C ARG A 135 7.41 2.07 -17.00
N ASN A 136 6.75 2.95 -16.27
CA ASN A 136 6.12 4.15 -16.83
C ASN A 136 6.80 5.42 -16.29
N LYS A 137 7.98 5.77 -16.82
CA LYS A 137 8.78 6.92 -16.37
C LYS A 137 8.02 8.25 -16.43
N ALA A 138 7.18 8.44 -17.45
CA ALA A 138 6.37 9.64 -17.59
C ALA A 138 5.34 9.75 -16.43
N LEU A 139 4.68 8.65 -16.06
CA LEU A 139 3.77 8.62 -14.92
C LEU A 139 4.51 8.90 -13.61
N GLN A 140 5.68 8.31 -13.40
CA GLN A 140 6.50 8.60 -12.24
C GLN A 140 6.82 10.09 -12.14
N THR A 141 7.25 10.71 -13.24
CA THR A 141 7.52 12.16 -13.28
C THR A 141 6.26 12.97 -12.97
N MET A 142 5.10 12.59 -13.49
CA MET A 142 3.83 13.28 -13.19
C MET A 142 3.47 13.18 -11.70
N PHE A 143 3.60 12.02 -11.07
CA PHE A 143 3.37 11.86 -9.63
C PHE A 143 4.38 12.63 -8.78
N MET A 144 5.64 12.75 -9.23
CA MET A 144 6.64 13.61 -8.58
C MET A 144 6.27 15.09 -8.66
N LEU A 145 5.81 15.57 -9.82
CA LEU A 145 5.43 16.98 -10.01
C LEU A 145 4.25 17.42 -9.14
N ILE A 146 3.33 16.51 -8.82
CA ILE A 146 2.22 16.78 -7.89
C ILE A 146 2.60 16.54 -6.42
N GLY A 147 3.88 16.25 -6.14
CA GLY A 147 4.38 16.05 -4.78
C GLY A 147 3.95 14.74 -4.11
N SER A 148 3.40 13.81 -4.89
CA SER A 148 2.90 12.54 -4.34
C SER A 148 3.92 11.41 -4.39
N ALA A 149 4.93 11.49 -5.27
CA ALA A 149 6.05 10.56 -5.36
C ALA A 149 7.38 11.24 -5.06
N GLU A 150 8.33 10.48 -4.54
CA GLU A 150 9.71 10.93 -4.36
C GLU A 150 10.61 10.45 -5.51
N LYS A 151 11.88 10.90 -5.52
CA LYS A 151 12.87 10.47 -6.51
C LYS A 151 13.11 8.97 -6.45
N ALA A 152 13.24 8.34 -7.62
CA ALA A 152 13.43 6.90 -7.81
C ALA A 152 14.55 6.30 -6.93
N GLY A 153 14.32 5.07 -6.46
CA GLY A 153 15.32 4.21 -5.81
C GLY A 153 15.13 3.99 -4.30
N SER A 154 14.25 4.73 -3.61
CA SER A 154 14.02 4.57 -2.17
C SER A 154 12.67 3.93 -1.83
N GLY A 155 11.84 3.59 -2.83
CA GLY A 155 10.45 3.18 -2.62
C GLY A 155 10.31 1.89 -1.82
N ALA A 156 10.93 0.80 -2.26
CA ALA A 156 10.85 -0.49 -1.57
C ALA A 156 11.41 -0.43 -0.14
N ASP A 157 12.53 0.27 0.05
CA ASP A 157 13.15 0.43 1.38
C ASP A 157 12.25 1.21 2.33
N LYS A 158 11.64 2.30 1.88
CA LYS A 158 10.69 3.10 2.68
C LYS A 158 9.45 2.32 3.03
N ILE A 159 8.92 1.56 2.07
CA ILE A 159 7.80 0.66 2.24
C ILE A 159 8.10 -0.31 3.39
N MET A 160 9.19 -1.04 3.29
CA MET A 160 9.55 -2.05 4.29
C MET A 160 9.86 -1.43 5.66
N GLN A 161 10.60 -0.31 5.70
CA GLN A 161 10.94 0.38 6.95
C GLN A 161 9.73 0.99 7.64
N GLY A 162 8.83 1.64 6.88
CA GLY A 162 7.62 2.25 7.42
C GLY A 162 6.69 1.21 8.04
N TRP A 163 6.55 0.05 7.39
CA TRP A 163 5.71 -1.05 7.86
C TRP A 163 6.30 -1.74 9.08
N LYS A 164 7.61 -1.98 9.07
CA LYS A 164 8.33 -2.55 10.21
C LYS A 164 8.22 -1.68 11.46
N LYS A 165 8.27 -0.35 11.31
CA LYS A 165 8.09 0.58 12.45
C LYS A 165 6.70 0.52 13.07
N ALA A 166 5.68 0.12 12.32
CA ALA A 166 4.32 -0.08 12.82
C ALA A 166 4.08 -1.45 13.46
N ASN A 167 5.10 -2.30 13.55
CA ASN A 167 5.01 -3.69 14.05
C ASN A 167 4.03 -4.58 13.27
N TYR A 168 3.77 -4.26 12.01
CA TYR A 168 2.96 -5.09 11.13
C TYR A 168 3.78 -6.23 10.51
N ARG A 169 3.09 -7.29 10.08
CA ARG A 169 3.68 -8.38 9.31
C ARG A 169 4.24 -7.85 7.99
N ASN A 170 5.35 -8.45 7.55
CA ASN A 170 6.01 -8.00 6.31
C ASN A 170 5.07 -8.11 5.09
N PRO A 171 5.12 -7.14 4.18
CA PRO A 171 4.46 -7.22 2.89
C PRO A 171 4.96 -8.43 2.09
N ARG A 172 4.06 -9.03 1.32
CA ARG A 172 4.36 -10.16 0.43
C ARG A 172 4.09 -9.76 -1.01
N ILE A 173 5.09 -9.94 -1.88
CA ILE A 173 4.96 -9.75 -3.31
C ILE A 173 4.96 -11.10 -4.02
N GLU A 174 4.05 -11.25 -4.96
CA GLU A 174 3.88 -12.46 -5.78
C GLU A 174 3.74 -12.07 -7.24
N GLU A 175 4.29 -12.90 -8.12
CA GLU A 175 4.10 -12.81 -9.56
C GLU A 175 3.20 -13.98 -10.00
N ILE A 176 2.10 -13.64 -10.68
CA ILE A 176 1.13 -14.60 -11.20
C ILE A 176 1.24 -14.57 -12.72
N THR A 177 1.36 -15.72 -13.35
CA THR A 177 1.65 -15.84 -14.79
C THR A 177 0.43 -16.06 -15.69
N HIS A 178 -0.76 -16.33 -15.12
CA HIS A 178 -1.99 -16.55 -15.90
C HIS A 178 -3.21 -15.92 -15.22
N PRO A 179 -3.61 -14.69 -15.56
CA PRO A 179 -2.91 -13.69 -16.38
C PRO A 179 -1.68 -13.09 -15.68
N ASP A 180 -0.74 -12.56 -16.47
CA ASP A 180 0.46 -11.92 -15.91
C ASP A 180 0.09 -10.71 -15.06
N LYS A 181 0.35 -10.82 -13.77
CA LYS A 181 0.14 -9.73 -12.80
C LYS A 181 1.07 -9.85 -11.60
N VAL A 182 1.39 -8.72 -11.04
CA VAL A 182 2.10 -8.59 -9.75
C VAL A 182 1.08 -8.28 -8.67
N VAL A 183 1.12 -9.05 -7.59
CA VAL A 183 0.25 -8.86 -6.43
C VAL A 183 1.11 -8.54 -5.22
N LEU A 184 0.89 -7.37 -4.63
CA LEU A 184 1.48 -6.97 -3.36
C LEU A 184 0.40 -7.03 -2.28
N THR A 185 0.53 -7.99 -1.37
CA THR A 185 -0.32 -8.10 -0.18
C THR A 185 0.36 -7.41 0.99
N TRP A 186 -0.37 -6.50 1.63
CA TRP A 186 0.14 -5.64 2.70
C TRP A 186 -0.68 -5.79 3.97
N PRO A 187 -0.24 -6.67 4.90
CA PRO A 187 -0.99 -6.96 6.11
C PRO A 187 -1.12 -5.74 7.04
N LEU A 188 -2.31 -5.53 7.58
CA LEU A 188 -2.61 -4.59 8.68
C LEU A 188 -2.60 -5.29 10.04
N VAL A 189 -2.14 -6.53 10.06
CA VAL A 189 -2.10 -7.36 11.27
C VAL A 189 -0.77 -7.14 11.98
N SER A 190 -0.85 -6.76 13.25
CA SER A 190 0.31 -6.64 14.12
C SER A 190 1.05 -7.98 14.26
N LEU A 191 2.37 -7.92 14.44
CA LEU A 191 3.19 -9.07 14.82
C LEU A 191 2.89 -9.54 16.25
N LEU A 192 2.39 -8.62 17.09
CA LEU A 192 1.98 -8.89 18.47
C LEU A 192 0.47 -8.71 18.59
N SER A 193 -0.21 -9.60 19.30
CA SER A 193 -1.63 -9.41 19.61
C SER A 193 -1.82 -8.24 20.58
N ASP A 194 -3.02 -7.66 20.60
CA ASP A 194 -3.37 -6.57 21.52
C ASP A 194 -3.24 -7.00 22.99
N GLU A 195 -3.49 -8.28 23.28
CA GLU A 195 -3.31 -8.89 24.59
C GLU A 195 -1.84 -8.86 25.04
N VAL A 196 -0.93 -9.30 24.15
CA VAL A 196 0.51 -9.28 24.40
C VAL A 196 1.01 -7.85 24.55
N ILE A 197 0.57 -6.92 23.72
CA ILE A 197 0.92 -5.50 23.83
C ILE A 197 0.44 -4.93 25.16
N SER A 198 -0.79 -5.24 25.57
CA SER A 198 -1.37 -4.78 26.85
C SER A 198 -0.61 -5.36 28.03
N TYR A 199 -0.23 -6.64 27.97
CA TYR A 199 0.55 -7.30 28.99
C TYR A 199 1.95 -6.69 29.13
N LEU A 200 2.65 -6.50 28.02
CA LEU A 200 3.96 -5.85 28.00
C LEU A 200 3.88 -4.38 28.50
N ASN A 201 2.84 -3.64 28.14
CA ASN A 201 2.59 -2.30 28.67
C ASN A 201 2.39 -2.29 30.18
N SER A 202 1.71 -3.31 30.73
CA SER A 202 1.53 -3.43 32.19
C SER A 202 2.84 -3.70 32.93
N LEU A 203 3.79 -4.40 32.29
CA LEU A 203 5.10 -4.74 32.89
C LEU A 203 6.13 -3.61 32.75
N PHE A 204 6.18 -2.94 31.60
CA PHE A 204 7.27 -2.04 31.21
C PHE A 204 6.84 -0.59 30.98
N GLY A 205 5.53 -0.28 31.03
CA GLY A 205 4.99 1.04 30.82
C GLY A 205 5.33 1.62 29.42
N GLU A 206 5.49 2.94 29.36
CA GLU A 206 5.77 3.66 28.10
C GLU A 206 7.13 3.31 27.47
N ALA A 207 8.04 2.68 28.20
CA ALA A 207 9.34 2.26 27.68
C ALA A 207 9.22 1.33 26.46
N ILE A 208 8.09 0.61 26.31
CA ILE A 208 7.80 -0.26 25.17
C ILE A 208 7.77 0.48 23.84
N THR A 209 7.31 1.71 23.83
CA THR A 209 7.20 2.52 22.60
C THR A 209 8.55 2.85 21.96
N SER A 210 9.63 2.76 22.74
CA SER A 210 11.00 3.01 22.29
C SER A 210 11.78 1.75 21.92
N ILE A 211 11.19 0.55 22.15
CA ILE A 211 11.88 -0.73 21.91
C ILE A 211 11.70 -1.16 20.43
N GLU A 212 12.79 -1.59 19.81
CA GLU A 212 12.76 -2.15 18.46
C GLU A 212 11.90 -3.42 18.39
N THR A 213 11.17 -3.59 17.29
CA THR A 213 10.25 -4.70 17.03
C THR A 213 10.82 -6.09 17.34
N ASN A 214 12.07 -6.35 16.94
CA ASN A 214 12.69 -7.66 17.20
C ASN A 214 12.90 -7.93 18.70
N LYS A 215 13.22 -6.89 19.45
CA LYS A 215 13.34 -6.98 20.91
C LYS A 215 11.99 -7.16 21.58
N LEU A 216 10.94 -6.48 21.07
CA LEU A 216 9.57 -6.68 21.54
C LEU A 216 9.06 -8.09 21.29
N LEU A 217 9.34 -8.67 20.11
CA LEU A 217 9.01 -10.06 19.81
C LEU A 217 9.73 -11.04 20.74
N THR A 218 11.02 -10.80 21.02
CA THR A 218 11.79 -11.61 21.96
C THR A 218 11.21 -11.52 23.37
N LEU A 219 10.88 -10.31 23.85
CA LEU A 219 10.24 -10.12 25.15
C LEU A 219 8.87 -10.82 25.21
N ALA A 220 8.07 -10.72 24.16
CA ALA A 220 6.78 -11.40 24.08
C ALA A 220 6.92 -12.92 24.17
N THR A 221 7.92 -13.50 23.49
CA THR A 221 8.21 -14.94 23.56
C THR A 221 8.61 -15.35 24.97
N PHE A 222 9.50 -14.60 25.62
CA PHE A 222 9.89 -14.89 27.00
C PHE A 222 8.72 -14.80 28.00
N CYS A 223 7.81 -13.83 27.79
CA CYS A 223 6.63 -13.67 28.64
C CYS A 223 5.60 -14.77 28.41
N SER A 224 5.51 -15.36 27.23
CA SER A 224 4.59 -16.45 26.89
C SER A 224 5.11 -17.84 27.31
N GLU A 225 6.42 -18.01 27.47
CA GLU A 225 7.06 -19.27 27.93
C GLU A 225 7.25 -19.34 29.44
N GLY A 226 6.92 -18.26 30.14
CA GLY A 226 7.08 -18.13 31.60
C GLY A 226 5.83 -18.47 32.41
N GLU A 227 4.74 -18.97 31.78
CA GLU A 227 3.57 -19.58 32.39
C GLU A 227 3.66 -21.09 32.22
#